data_2f7ff7cf0696582738ed5f1f48fa498e
#
_entry.id   2f7ff7cf0696582738ed5f1f48fa498e
#
_cell.length_a   1.000
_cell.length_b   1.000
_cell.length_c   1.000
_cell.angle_alpha   90.00
_cell.angle_beta   90.00
_cell.angle_gamma   90.00
#
_symmetry.space_group_name_H-M   'P 1'
#
loop_
_entity.id
_entity.type
_entity.pdbx_description
1 polymer ?
#
loop_
_entity_poly.entity_id
_entity_poly.type
_entity_poly.pdbx_seq_one_letter_code
_entity_poly.pdbx_strand_id
1 'polypeptide(L)'
;MGKLHLYLGVLVLSTGAFGQSSITGKIMTTDAKPIPSANVLLLNVSDSSLKKGGLTNDSGEYVINLIDTGSYFIRYTAVGFQAWHSPVFRVEPADKSRHLGTQVMDRESKELEAIVVKANKPLYQQQAEGLTVNVESSILSKGSSALQVLERSPGVFIDRQYNSIALNGKNGVMVMLNGKLLRLSSSEVVALLNGMSANNIEKIELLTTPPAKYDAEGSAGMINIILKKNKKAGTNGSLSLTAGYGRKEKGTVSASISHNTNNLDLYLSYTFSHDKSYSNWFADAYQNVPILGGPETVQYWSITHPEQNSHDVTLGLGTRLNTKTTIGANVTFNSSSYASTIINHGEFTILPDSLLIMDARINGTNRWKNLISSINLEKKIREGET
;
A
#
# COMPACT_ATOMS: atom_id res chain seq x y z
N MET A 1 7.30 -19.28 62.30
CA MET A 1 6.33 -19.63 61.21
C MET A 1 5.60 -18.35 60.81
N GLY A 2 6.14 -17.58 59.89
CA GLY A 2 5.54 -16.34 59.36
C GLY A 2 5.12 -16.59 57.93
N LYS A 3 3.83 -16.46 57.66
CA LYS A 3 3.26 -16.62 56.32
C LYS A 3 3.51 -15.36 55.48
N LEU A 4 4.32 -15.48 54.44
CA LEU A 4 4.58 -14.46 53.42
C LEU A 4 3.39 -14.46 52.46
N HIS A 5 2.55 -13.42 52.49
CA HIS A 5 1.50 -13.22 51.48
C HIS A 5 2.10 -12.48 50.28
N LEU A 6 2.23 -13.20 49.18
CA LEU A 6 2.61 -12.66 47.87
C LEU A 6 1.39 -11.96 47.25
N TYR A 7 1.33 -10.65 47.23
CA TYR A 7 0.35 -9.89 46.46
C TYR A 7 0.82 -9.79 45.03
N LEU A 8 0.16 -10.56 44.15
CA LEU A 8 0.33 -10.47 42.70
C LEU A 8 -0.50 -9.25 42.23
N GLY A 9 0.16 -8.11 42.08
CA GLY A 9 -0.44 -6.91 41.50
C GLY A 9 -0.64 -7.11 40.00
N VAL A 10 -1.89 -7.29 39.58
CA VAL A 10 -2.25 -7.27 38.14
C VAL A 10 -2.12 -5.85 37.64
N LEU A 11 -1.06 -5.55 36.90
CA LEU A 11 -0.87 -4.31 36.19
C LEU A 11 -1.84 -4.28 34.99
N VAL A 12 -2.99 -3.62 35.16
CA VAL A 12 -3.89 -3.31 34.05
C VAL A 12 -3.22 -2.19 33.23
N LEU A 13 -2.48 -2.57 32.21
CA LEU A 13 -2.08 -1.67 31.13
C LEU A 13 -3.36 -1.20 30.44
N SER A 14 -3.83 -0.02 30.77
CA SER A 14 -4.82 0.70 29.97
C SER A 14 -4.13 1.09 28.65
N THR A 15 -4.17 0.20 27.68
CA THR A 15 -3.91 0.55 26.28
C THR A 15 -4.95 1.60 25.92
N GLY A 16 -4.55 2.86 25.87
CA GLY A 16 -5.34 3.90 25.25
C GLY A 16 -5.64 3.46 23.84
N ALA A 17 -6.86 2.97 23.60
CA ALA A 17 -7.36 2.74 22.29
C ALA A 17 -7.38 4.12 21.60
N PHE A 18 -6.38 4.42 20.78
CA PHE A 18 -6.46 5.51 19.82
C PHE A 18 -7.67 5.18 18.94
N GLY A 19 -8.74 5.93 19.15
CA GLY A 19 -9.97 5.74 18.41
C GLY A 19 -9.69 5.94 16.94
N GLN A 20 -9.67 4.84 16.20
CA GLN A 20 -9.53 4.86 14.77
C GLN A 20 -10.79 5.48 14.20
N SER A 21 -10.67 6.63 13.52
CA SER A 21 -11.79 7.27 12.85
C SER A 21 -12.26 6.38 11.70
N SER A 22 -13.56 6.15 11.63
CA SER A 22 -14.20 5.41 10.54
C SER A 22 -15.30 6.21 9.89
N ILE A 23 -15.47 6.03 8.58
CA ILE A 23 -16.61 6.56 7.84
C ILE A 23 -17.43 5.41 7.33
N THR A 24 -18.75 5.46 7.59
CA THR A 24 -19.70 4.44 7.17
C THR A 24 -20.84 5.07 6.36
N GLY A 25 -21.46 4.27 5.51
CA GLY A 25 -22.63 4.68 4.76
C GLY A 25 -23.17 3.54 3.91
N LYS A 26 -24.19 3.83 3.11
CA LYS A 26 -24.88 2.88 2.25
C LYS A 26 -25.12 3.46 0.87
N ILE A 27 -25.04 2.63 -0.16
CA ILE A 27 -25.34 3.03 -1.55
C ILE A 27 -26.49 2.16 -2.06
N MET A 28 -27.48 2.84 -2.64
CA MET A 28 -28.68 2.20 -3.18
C MET A 28 -29.01 2.75 -4.57
N THR A 29 -29.79 2.00 -5.33
CA THR A 29 -30.42 2.47 -6.57
C THR A 29 -31.65 3.33 -6.26
N THR A 30 -32.19 4.04 -7.25
CA THR A 30 -33.49 4.73 -7.18
C THR A 30 -34.65 3.80 -6.82
N ASP A 31 -34.55 2.50 -7.16
CA ASP A 31 -35.53 1.45 -6.80
C ASP A 31 -35.28 0.87 -5.40
N ALA A 32 -34.52 1.55 -4.55
CA ALA A 32 -34.17 1.13 -3.20
C ALA A 32 -33.47 -0.25 -3.11
N LYS A 33 -32.75 -0.68 -4.16
CA LYS A 33 -31.92 -1.89 -4.14
C LYS A 33 -30.46 -1.54 -3.77
N PRO A 34 -29.78 -2.36 -2.97
CA PRO A 34 -28.39 -2.13 -2.65
C PRO A 34 -27.50 -2.27 -3.91
N ILE A 35 -26.42 -1.48 -3.96
CA ILE A 35 -25.41 -1.58 -5.02
C ILE A 35 -24.16 -2.22 -4.41
N PRO A 36 -23.91 -3.51 -4.64
CA PRO A 36 -22.69 -4.18 -4.18
C PRO A 36 -21.49 -3.81 -5.03
N SER A 37 -20.29 -3.93 -4.44
CA SER A 37 -19.00 -3.69 -5.11
C SER A 37 -18.88 -2.31 -5.78
N ALA A 38 -19.60 -1.30 -5.28
CA ALA A 38 -19.40 0.08 -5.69
C ALA A 38 -18.11 0.63 -5.07
N ASN A 39 -17.35 1.39 -5.86
CA ASN A 39 -16.14 2.04 -5.34
C ASN A 39 -16.53 3.26 -4.50
N VAL A 40 -15.95 3.36 -3.33
CA VAL A 40 -16.09 4.47 -2.38
C VAL A 40 -14.71 5.07 -2.17
N LEU A 41 -14.45 6.22 -2.77
CA LEU A 41 -13.14 6.87 -2.80
C LEU A 41 -13.15 8.12 -1.92
N LEU A 42 -12.40 8.11 -0.83
CA LEU A 42 -12.19 9.27 0.05
C LEU A 42 -11.10 10.16 -0.54
N LEU A 43 -11.47 11.37 -0.92
CA LEU A 43 -10.62 12.34 -1.59
C LEU A 43 -10.43 13.58 -0.72
N ASN A 44 -9.21 14.12 -0.74
CA ASN A 44 -8.90 15.38 -0.07
C ASN A 44 -9.49 16.55 -0.87
N VAL A 45 -10.03 17.53 -0.17
CA VAL A 45 -10.68 18.72 -0.80
C VAL A 45 -9.66 19.62 -1.50
N SER A 46 -8.44 19.75 -0.96
CA SER A 46 -7.46 20.72 -1.48
C SER A 46 -6.88 20.37 -2.84
N ASP A 47 -6.70 19.08 -3.13
CA ASP A 47 -5.97 18.59 -4.30
C ASP A 47 -6.65 17.40 -4.98
N SER A 48 -7.83 16.99 -4.51
CA SER A 48 -8.55 15.80 -4.96
C SER A 48 -7.73 14.52 -4.93
N SER A 49 -6.67 14.48 -4.11
CA SER A 49 -5.85 13.27 -3.94
C SER A 49 -6.64 12.20 -3.21
N LEU A 50 -6.49 10.95 -3.65
CA LEU A 50 -7.09 9.81 -2.96
C LEU A 50 -6.36 9.55 -1.64
N LYS A 51 -7.10 9.55 -0.54
CA LYS A 51 -6.60 9.21 0.79
C LYS A 51 -6.85 7.76 1.15
N LYS A 52 -8.05 7.27 0.90
CA LYS A 52 -8.45 5.89 1.17
C LYS A 52 -9.56 5.46 0.21
N GLY A 53 -9.68 4.15 -0.02
CA GLY A 53 -10.77 3.58 -0.78
C GLY A 53 -11.42 2.39 -0.08
N GLY A 54 -12.64 2.10 -0.45
CA GLY A 54 -13.41 0.95 -0.01
C GLY A 54 -14.36 0.47 -1.10
N LEU A 55 -15.02 -0.66 -0.82
CA LEU A 55 -16.09 -1.22 -1.63
C LEU A 55 -17.32 -1.41 -0.76
N THR A 56 -18.48 -1.34 -1.39
CA THR A 56 -19.72 -1.74 -0.73
C THR A 56 -19.84 -3.26 -0.69
N ASN A 57 -20.42 -3.77 0.43
CA ASN A 57 -20.81 -5.17 0.58
C ASN A 57 -22.10 -5.50 -0.18
N ASP A 58 -22.60 -6.73 -0.07
CA ASP A 58 -23.83 -7.18 -0.73
C ASP A 58 -25.08 -6.40 -0.29
N SER A 59 -25.07 -5.79 0.88
CA SER A 59 -26.12 -4.91 1.39
C SER A 59 -25.97 -3.45 0.95
N GLY A 60 -24.94 -3.14 0.13
CA GLY A 60 -24.62 -1.79 -0.31
C GLY A 60 -23.93 -0.93 0.75
N GLU A 61 -23.49 -1.50 1.86
CA GLU A 61 -22.85 -0.78 2.97
C GLU A 61 -21.34 -0.75 2.79
N TYR A 62 -20.71 0.33 3.25
CA TYR A 62 -19.26 0.48 3.24
C TYR A 62 -18.72 1.00 4.56
N VAL A 63 -17.45 0.68 4.82
CA VAL A 63 -16.67 1.18 5.95
C VAL A 63 -15.29 1.59 5.44
N ILE A 64 -14.88 2.82 5.72
CA ILE A 64 -13.51 3.30 5.49
C ILE A 64 -12.88 3.58 6.86
N ASN A 65 -11.87 2.81 7.21
CA ASN A 65 -11.19 2.89 8.50
C ASN A 65 -9.85 3.65 8.38
N LEU A 66 -9.28 4.07 9.54
CA LEU A 66 -7.96 4.69 9.63
C LEU A 66 -7.88 5.99 8.82
N ILE A 67 -8.73 6.96 9.16
CA ILE A 67 -8.79 8.24 8.46
C ILE A 67 -8.14 9.31 9.33
N ASP A 68 -7.19 10.03 8.75
CA ASP A 68 -6.56 11.19 9.37
C ASP A 68 -7.53 12.37 9.45
N THR A 69 -7.24 13.31 10.36
CA THR A 69 -7.98 14.56 10.45
C THR A 69 -7.81 15.39 9.17
N GLY A 70 -8.90 16.00 8.69
CA GLY A 70 -8.85 16.76 7.45
C GLY A 70 -10.21 17.02 6.85
N SER A 71 -10.23 17.75 5.72
CA SER A 71 -11.44 18.02 4.94
C SER A 71 -11.48 17.10 3.71
N TYR A 72 -12.58 16.38 3.56
CA TYR A 72 -12.75 15.33 2.57
C TYR A 72 -14.08 15.42 1.85
N PHE A 73 -14.17 14.75 0.73
CA PHE A 73 -15.41 14.34 0.09
C PHE A 73 -15.26 12.91 -0.43
N ILE A 74 -16.38 12.23 -0.62
CA ILE A 74 -16.38 10.87 -1.18
C ILE A 74 -16.89 10.92 -2.62
N ARG A 75 -16.17 10.22 -3.48
CA ARG A 75 -16.62 9.89 -4.83
C ARG A 75 -17.09 8.45 -4.88
N TYR A 76 -18.32 8.25 -5.32
CA TYR A 76 -18.94 6.94 -5.52
C TYR A 76 -18.95 6.61 -7.00
N THR A 77 -18.52 5.39 -7.37
CA THR A 77 -18.59 4.90 -8.75
C THR A 77 -18.99 3.43 -8.76
N ALA A 78 -19.90 3.07 -9.67
CA ALA A 78 -20.30 1.69 -9.91
C ALA A 78 -20.57 1.47 -11.39
N VAL A 79 -20.42 0.24 -11.87
CA VAL A 79 -20.66 -0.10 -13.28
C VAL A 79 -22.14 0.09 -13.61
N GLY A 80 -22.44 0.87 -14.65
CA GLY A 80 -23.80 1.17 -15.08
C GLY A 80 -24.50 2.27 -14.29
N PHE A 81 -23.77 3.01 -13.45
CA PHE A 81 -24.29 4.14 -12.67
C PHE A 81 -23.48 5.42 -12.90
N GLN A 82 -24.14 6.57 -12.84
CA GLN A 82 -23.45 7.85 -12.87
C GLN A 82 -22.61 8.04 -11.62
N ALA A 83 -21.38 8.54 -11.79
CA ALA A 83 -20.52 8.86 -10.66
C ALA A 83 -21.15 9.99 -9.81
N TRP A 84 -21.13 9.84 -8.50
CA TRP A 84 -21.67 10.83 -7.58
C TRP A 84 -20.62 11.26 -6.53
N HIS A 85 -20.73 12.49 -6.02
CA HIS A 85 -19.84 13.05 -5.02
C HIS A 85 -20.62 13.50 -3.79
N SER A 86 -20.12 13.15 -2.60
CA SER A 86 -20.70 13.66 -1.36
C SER A 86 -20.44 15.15 -1.18
N PRO A 87 -21.25 15.85 -0.38
CA PRO A 87 -20.83 17.14 0.17
C PRO A 87 -19.47 17.02 0.90
N VAL A 88 -18.76 18.14 0.97
CA VAL A 88 -17.51 18.23 1.74
C VAL A 88 -17.82 18.07 3.23
N PHE A 89 -17.01 17.29 3.92
CA PHE A 89 -17.09 17.13 5.37
C PHE A 89 -15.68 17.15 6.00
N ARG A 90 -15.63 17.49 7.28
CA ARG A 90 -14.39 17.51 8.04
C ARG A 90 -14.36 16.38 9.06
N VAL A 91 -13.22 15.70 9.16
CA VAL A 91 -12.93 14.70 10.20
C VAL A 91 -12.10 15.37 11.28
N GLU A 92 -12.61 15.38 12.51
CA GLU A 92 -11.96 15.97 13.68
C GLU A 92 -11.27 14.87 14.51
N PRO A 93 -10.29 15.22 15.36
CA PRO A 93 -9.58 14.23 16.21
C PRO A 93 -10.49 13.46 17.18
N ALA A 94 -11.65 14.06 17.52
CA ALA A 94 -12.64 13.45 18.41
C ALA A 94 -13.62 12.49 17.72
N ASP A 95 -13.65 12.48 16.38
CA ASP A 95 -14.59 11.68 15.60
C ASP A 95 -14.14 10.20 15.58
N LYS A 96 -14.80 9.36 16.36
CA LYS A 96 -14.56 7.90 16.37
C LYS A 96 -15.24 7.20 15.20
N SER A 97 -16.42 7.68 14.79
CA SER A 97 -17.17 7.15 13.66
C SER A 97 -18.08 8.22 13.09
N ARG A 98 -18.12 8.33 11.75
CA ARG A 98 -19.01 9.23 11.03
C ARG A 98 -19.89 8.46 10.07
N HIS A 99 -21.20 8.59 10.21
CA HIS A 99 -22.19 7.97 9.31
C HIS A 99 -22.66 8.99 8.29
N LEU A 100 -22.49 8.71 6.99
CA LEU A 100 -22.88 9.61 5.90
C LEU A 100 -24.27 9.31 5.33
N GLY A 101 -25.00 8.36 5.96
CA GLY A 101 -26.34 7.99 5.52
C GLY A 101 -26.37 7.14 4.26
N THR A 102 -27.54 7.13 3.61
CA THR A 102 -27.78 6.37 2.37
C THR A 102 -27.66 7.31 1.19
N GLN A 103 -26.81 6.95 0.23
CA GLN A 103 -26.68 7.62 -1.06
C GLN A 103 -27.40 6.84 -2.14
N VAL A 104 -28.22 7.55 -2.93
CA VAL A 104 -28.87 6.99 -4.11
C VAL A 104 -28.07 7.34 -5.35
N MET A 105 -27.78 6.34 -6.19
CA MET A 105 -27.10 6.54 -7.47
C MET A 105 -28.06 6.27 -8.62
N ASP A 106 -28.06 7.18 -9.58
CA ASP A 106 -28.84 7.05 -10.80
C ASP A 106 -28.15 6.12 -11.80
N ARG A 107 -28.93 5.33 -12.51
CA ARG A 107 -28.41 4.52 -13.62
C ARG A 107 -27.93 5.43 -14.74
N GLU A 108 -26.81 5.08 -15.35
CA GLU A 108 -26.35 5.77 -16.55
C GLU A 108 -27.30 5.43 -17.72
N SER A 109 -28.22 6.33 -18.04
CA SER A 109 -29.04 6.19 -19.24
C SER A 109 -28.23 6.63 -20.44
N LYS A 110 -27.69 5.70 -21.22
CA LYS A 110 -27.09 5.99 -22.52
C LYS A 110 -28.12 5.74 -23.63
N GLU A 111 -28.54 6.80 -24.29
CA GLU A 111 -28.98 6.72 -25.69
C GLU A 111 -27.79 6.21 -26.53
N LEU A 112 -28.06 5.23 -27.39
CA LEU A 112 -27.06 4.52 -28.24
C LEU A 112 -26.57 5.43 -29.37
N GLU A 113 -25.68 6.37 -29.10
CA GLU A 113 -24.72 6.78 -30.10
C GLU A 113 -23.52 5.85 -30.04
N ALA A 114 -23.09 5.32 -31.22
CA ALA A 114 -21.97 4.41 -31.32
C ALA A 114 -20.64 5.11 -30.98
N ILE A 115 -20.42 5.37 -29.69
CA ILE A 115 -19.16 5.82 -29.17
C ILE A 115 -18.36 4.56 -28.80
N VAL A 116 -17.15 4.45 -29.37
CA VAL A 116 -16.16 3.48 -28.94
C VAL A 116 -15.91 3.70 -27.44
N VAL A 117 -16.64 2.98 -26.61
CA VAL A 117 -16.49 3.01 -25.16
C VAL A 117 -15.15 2.36 -24.84
N LYS A 118 -14.11 3.15 -24.63
CA LYS A 118 -13.00 2.73 -23.78
C LYS A 118 -13.58 2.57 -22.38
N ALA A 119 -14.03 1.37 -22.05
CA ALA A 119 -14.43 1.03 -20.71
C ALA A 119 -13.24 1.29 -19.78
N ASN A 120 -13.26 2.40 -19.06
CA ASN A 120 -12.27 2.63 -18.00
C ASN A 120 -12.52 1.56 -16.95
N LYS A 121 -11.56 0.64 -16.79
CA LYS A 121 -11.62 -0.37 -15.73
C LYS A 121 -11.81 0.34 -14.40
N PRO A 122 -12.74 -0.10 -13.54
CA PRO A 122 -12.90 0.50 -12.21
C PRO A 122 -11.60 0.36 -11.43
N LEU A 123 -11.35 1.30 -10.51
CA LEU A 123 -10.12 1.27 -9.69
C LEU A 123 -10.02 -0.03 -8.90
N TYR A 124 -11.12 -0.45 -8.28
CA TYR A 124 -11.23 -1.71 -7.55
C TYR A 124 -12.19 -2.64 -8.27
N GLN A 125 -11.80 -3.88 -8.41
CA GLN A 125 -12.61 -4.92 -9.04
C GLN A 125 -12.60 -6.16 -8.16
N GLN A 126 -13.76 -6.53 -7.63
CA GLN A 126 -13.92 -7.75 -6.84
C GLN A 126 -13.77 -8.97 -7.74
N GLN A 127 -13.04 -9.97 -7.27
CA GLN A 127 -12.86 -11.27 -7.91
C GLN A 127 -13.15 -12.39 -6.92
N ALA A 128 -13.32 -13.62 -7.40
CA ALA A 128 -13.60 -14.77 -6.52
C ALA A 128 -12.49 -15.01 -5.48
N GLU A 129 -11.24 -14.72 -5.83
CA GLU A 129 -10.07 -14.99 -4.99
C GLU A 129 -9.64 -13.78 -4.14
N GLY A 130 -10.27 -12.59 -4.37
CA GLY A 130 -9.88 -11.36 -3.67
C GLY A 130 -10.23 -10.10 -4.44
N LEU A 131 -9.40 -9.07 -4.32
CA LEU A 131 -9.60 -7.74 -4.89
C LEU A 131 -8.48 -7.40 -5.87
N THR A 132 -8.84 -6.91 -7.04
CA THR A 132 -7.89 -6.33 -8.00
C THR A 132 -7.94 -4.80 -7.94
N VAL A 133 -6.78 -4.18 -7.77
CA VAL A 133 -6.57 -2.73 -7.85
C VAL A 133 -5.99 -2.40 -9.23
N ASN A 134 -6.76 -1.77 -10.11
CA ASN A 134 -6.35 -1.40 -11.47
C ASN A 134 -5.53 -0.10 -11.44
N VAL A 135 -4.23 -0.22 -11.22
CA VAL A 135 -3.30 0.92 -11.04
C VAL A 135 -3.17 1.74 -12.31
N GLU A 136 -3.14 1.08 -13.48
CA GLU A 136 -2.96 1.74 -14.79
C GLU A 136 -4.06 2.75 -15.12
N SER A 137 -5.31 2.43 -14.78
CA SER A 137 -6.47 3.29 -15.04
C SER A 137 -6.72 4.32 -13.94
N SER A 138 -5.86 4.38 -12.94
CA SER A 138 -6.05 5.14 -11.71
C SER A 138 -5.22 6.41 -11.66
N ILE A 139 -5.79 7.45 -11.02
CA ILE A 139 -5.06 8.65 -10.58
C ILE A 139 -3.92 8.27 -9.61
N LEU A 140 -3.99 7.09 -8.98
CA LEU A 140 -3.00 6.58 -8.02
C LEU A 140 -1.62 6.33 -8.63
N SER A 141 -1.54 6.06 -9.93
CA SER A 141 -0.27 5.72 -10.58
C SER A 141 0.65 6.91 -10.77
N LYS A 142 0.09 8.13 -10.85
CA LYS A 142 0.88 9.33 -11.16
C LYS A 142 1.71 9.77 -9.96
N GLY A 143 3.04 9.63 -10.08
CA GLY A 143 3.99 10.09 -9.08
C GLY A 143 4.03 9.28 -7.78
N SER A 144 3.30 8.17 -7.68
CA SER A 144 3.28 7.31 -6.51
C SER A 144 4.23 6.12 -6.65
N SER A 145 4.68 5.57 -5.51
CA SER A 145 5.33 4.26 -5.45
C SER A 145 4.29 3.13 -5.34
N ALA A 146 4.73 1.89 -5.61
CA ALA A 146 3.91 0.70 -5.39
C ALA A 146 3.43 0.61 -3.93
N LEU A 147 4.30 0.95 -2.97
CA LEU A 147 3.97 0.96 -1.55
C LEU A 147 2.85 1.95 -1.24
N GLN A 148 2.89 3.15 -1.81
CA GLN A 148 1.86 4.17 -1.61
C GLN A 148 0.51 3.77 -2.22
N VAL A 149 0.51 3.04 -3.33
CA VAL A 149 -0.72 2.47 -3.90
C VAL A 149 -1.30 1.41 -2.97
N LEU A 150 -0.47 0.52 -2.46
CA LEU A 150 -0.89 -0.49 -1.48
C LEU A 150 -1.45 0.14 -0.20
N GLU A 151 -0.79 1.15 0.35
CA GLU A 151 -1.22 1.86 1.56
C GLU A 151 -2.63 2.46 1.43
N ARG A 152 -3.00 2.85 0.20
CA ARG A 152 -4.34 3.39 -0.12
C ARG A 152 -5.35 2.31 -0.50
N SER A 153 -4.89 1.06 -0.67
CA SER A 153 -5.75 -0.05 -1.09
C SER A 153 -6.59 -0.58 0.08
N PRO A 154 -7.83 -1.01 -0.17
CA PRO A 154 -8.69 -1.59 0.85
C PRO A 154 -8.06 -2.81 1.51
N GLY A 155 -8.20 -2.92 2.83
CA GLY A 155 -7.71 -4.05 3.61
C GLY A 155 -6.19 -4.12 3.79
N VAL A 156 -5.41 -3.25 3.17
CA VAL A 156 -3.96 -3.20 3.34
C VAL A 156 -3.59 -2.21 4.46
N PHE A 157 -2.75 -2.66 5.36
CA PHE A 157 -2.13 -1.84 6.39
C PHE A 157 -0.61 -1.96 6.29
N ILE A 158 0.09 -0.82 6.27
CA ILE A 158 1.54 -0.75 6.23
C ILE A 158 2.03 -0.13 7.51
N ASP A 159 2.75 -0.91 8.30
CA ASP A 159 3.46 -0.43 9.46
C ASP A 159 4.84 0.07 9.05
N ARG A 160 5.01 1.39 9.04
CA ARG A 160 6.28 2.03 8.66
C ARG A 160 7.33 1.96 9.76
N GLN A 161 6.92 1.72 11.01
CA GLN A 161 7.85 1.59 12.14
C GLN A 161 8.54 0.23 12.11
N TYR A 162 7.78 -0.83 11.86
CA TYR A 162 8.29 -2.21 11.80
C TYR A 162 8.54 -2.70 10.37
N ASN A 163 8.30 -1.85 9.35
CA ASN A 163 8.43 -2.20 7.93
C ASN A 163 7.68 -3.50 7.61
N SER A 164 6.43 -3.59 8.04
CA SER A 164 5.58 -4.76 7.81
C SER A 164 4.33 -4.42 7.02
N ILE A 165 3.81 -5.42 6.32
CA ILE A 165 2.57 -5.33 5.53
C ILE A 165 1.58 -6.32 6.11
N ALA A 166 0.37 -5.85 6.40
CA ALA A 166 -0.75 -6.67 6.80
C ALA A 166 -1.88 -6.58 5.76
N LEU A 167 -2.60 -7.69 5.57
CA LEU A 167 -3.79 -7.76 4.74
C LEU A 167 -4.98 -8.22 5.59
N ASN A 168 -6.06 -7.42 5.62
CA ASN A 168 -7.24 -7.67 6.44
C ASN A 168 -6.91 -7.94 7.92
N GLY A 169 -5.95 -7.19 8.47
CA GLY A 169 -5.52 -7.30 9.87
C GLY A 169 -4.59 -8.47 10.17
N LYS A 170 -4.18 -9.25 9.17
CA LYS A 170 -3.26 -10.39 9.34
C LYS A 170 -1.87 -10.03 8.83
N ASN A 171 -0.85 -10.27 9.66
CA ASN A 171 0.57 -10.12 9.31
C ASN A 171 1.09 -11.37 8.59
N GLY A 172 2.24 -11.24 7.91
CA GLY A 172 2.87 -12.36 7.20
C GLY A 172 2.31 -12.57 5.79
N VAL A 173 1.95 -11.48 5.13
CA VAL A 173 1.47 -11.48 3.75
C VAL A 173 2.59 -11.87 2.79
N MET A 174 2.33 -12.83 1.92
CA MET A 174 3.25 -13.18 0.84
C MET A 174 3.13 -12.17 -0.31
N VAL A 175 4.25 -11.71 -0.84
CA VAL A 175 4.27 -10.77 -1.96
C VAL A 175 4.85 -11.44 -3.20
N MET A 176 4.17 -11.25 -4.33
CA MET A 176 4.56 -11.77 -5.64
C MET A 176 4.79 -10.63 -6.63
N LEU A 177 5.68 -10.87 -7.57
CA LEU A 177 5.88 -10.02 -8.74
C LEU A 177 5.62 -10.86 -10.00
N ASN A 178 4.64 -10.46 -10.80
CA ASN A 178 4.19 -11.20 -12.00
C ASN A 178 3.89 -12.69 -11.70
N GLY A 179 3.23 -12.98 -10.58
CA GLY A 179 2.87 -14.33 -10.16
C GLY A 179 4.02 -15.16 -9.56
N LYS A 180 5.17 -14.55 -9.29
CA LYS A 180 6.35 -15.21 -8.69
C LYS A 180 6.58 -14.71 -7.29
N LEU A 181 6.65 -15.64 -6.33
CA LEU A 181 6.86 -15.30 -4.93
C LEU A 181 8.22 -14.61 -4.71
N LEU A 182 8.18 -13.48 -4.05
CA LEU A 182 9.38 -12.79 -3.56
C LEU A 182 9.80 -13.43 -2.24
N ARG A 183 10.94 -14.13 -2.25
CA ARG A 183 11.52 -14.71 -1.04
C ARG A 183 12.41 -13.69 -0.36
N LEU A 184 11.79 -12.63 0.15
CA LEU A 184 12.41 -11.48 0.80
C LEU A 184 11.83 -11.29 2.19
N SER A 185 12.59 -10.72 3.11
CA SER A 185 12.05 -10.27 4.40
C SER A 185 11.03 -9.14 4.22
N SER A 186 10.15 -8.93 5.19
CA SER A 186 9.13 -7.88 5.13
C SER A 186 9.74 -6.49 4.90
N SER A 187 10.87 -6.19 5.53
CA SER A 187 11.57 -4.91 5.36
C SER A 187 12.14 -4.72 3.96
N GLU A 188 12.66 -5.79 3.35
CA GLU A 188 13.17 -5.76 1.98
C GLU A 188 12.02 -5.61 0.97
N VAL A 189 10.88 -6.26 1.20
CA VAL A 189 9.67 -6.08 0.40
C VAL A 189 9.19 -4.63 0.47
N VAL A 190 9.09 -4.05 1.66
CA VAL A 190 8.69 -2.65 1.84
C VAL A 190 9.68 -1.71 1.12
N ALA A 191 10.98 -1.94 1.23
CA ALA A 191 12.01 -1.16 0.55
C ALA A 191 11.88 -1.26 -0.98
N LEU A 192 11.69 -2.48 -1.51
CA LEU A 192 11.44 -2.73 -2.94
C LEU A 192 10.21 -1.98 -3.44
N LEU A 193 9.08 -2.11 -2.74
CA LEU A 193 7.82 -1.49 -3.14
C LEU A 193 7.85 0.04 -3.02
N ASN A 194 8.61 0.57 -2.08
CA ASN A 194 8.80 2.02 -1.95
C ASN A 194 9.64 2.59 -3.10
N GLY A 195 10.64 1.84 -3.61
CA GLY A 195 11.45 2.20 -4.78
C GLY A 195 10.73 2.02 -6.12
N MET A 196 9.74 1.13 -6.18
CA MET A 196 9.05 0.78 -7.43
C MET A 196 8.02 1.84 -7.82
N SER A 197 8.16 2.43 -9.02
CA SER A 197 7.18 3.39 -9.53
C SER A 197 5.85 2.73 -9.87
N ALA A 198 4.74 3.28 -9.38
CA ALA A 198 3.39 2.82 -9.72
C ALA A 198 3.06 2.98 -11.22
N ASN A 199 3.78 3.86 -11.93
CA ASN A 199 3.63 4.01 -13.39
C ASN A 199 3.96 2.73 -14.14
N ASN A 200 4.80 1.85 -13.57
CA ASN A 200 5.20 0.56 -14.17
C ASN A 200 4.24 -0.58 -13.81
N ILE A 201 3.21 -0.32 -13.00
CA ILE A 201 2.28 -1.33 -12.53
C ILE A 201 0.99 -1.29 -13.38
N GLU A 202 0.55 -2.45 -13.88
CA GLU A 202 -0.75 -2.62 -14.53
C GLU A 202 -1.86 -2.71 -13.49
N LYS A 203 -1.70 -3.66 -12.54
CA LYS A 203 -2.65 -3.93 -11.46
C LYS A 203 -1.96 -4.57 -10.26
N ILE A 204 -2.62 -4.50 -9.13
CA ILE A 204 -2.26 -5.24 -7.91
C ILE A 204 -3.42 -6.15 -7.54
N GLU A 205 -3.15 -7.42 -7.32
CA GLU A 205 -4.14 -8.41 -6.88
C GLU A 205 -3.93 -8.68 -5.39
N LEU A 206 -4.96 -8.42 -4.59
CA LEU A 206 -5.01 -8.68 -3.16
C LEU A 206 -5.79 -9.98 -2.96
N LEU A 207 -5.09 -11.10 -2.85
CA LEU A 207 -5.68 -12.44 -2.77
C LEU A 207 -5.88 -12.80 -1.30
N THR A 208 -7.12 -12.86 -0.85
CA THR A 208 -7.48 -13.25 0.52
C THR A 208 -7.51 -14.77 0.70
N THR A 209 -7.68 -15.49 -0.41
CA THR A 209 -7.61 -16.95 -0.47
C THR A 209 -6.48 -17.34 -1.40
N PRO A 210 -5.30 -17.73 -0.86
CA PRO A 210 -4.19 -18.15 -1.70
C PRO A 210 -4.57 -19.36 -2.55
N PRO A 211 -4.23 -19.39 -3.85
CA PRO A 211 -4.40 -20.59 -4.67
C PRO A 211 -3.65 -21.78 -4.09
N ALA A 212 -4.24 -22.98 -4.19
CA ALA A 212 -3.72 -24.22 -3.58
C ALA A 212 -2.28 -24.62 -4.00
N LYS A 213 -1.76 -24.02 -5.08
CA LYS A 213 -0.38 -24.24 -5.54
C LYS A 213 0.68 -23.53 -4.68
N TYR A 214 0.27 -22.59 -3.81
CA TYR A 214 1.14 -21.92 -2.88
C TYR A 214 0.90 -22.53 -1.49
N ASP A 215 2.01 -22.93 -0.84
CA ASP A 215 1.96 -23.63 0.43
C ASP A 215 1.29 -22.78 1.52
N ALA A 216 0.69 -23.43 2.52
CA ALA A 216 -0.11 -22.81 3.57
C ALA A 216 0.67 -21.87 4.52
N GLU A 217 1.94 -21.58 4.26
CA GLU A 217 2.75 -20.64 5.06
C GLU A 217 2.20 -19.19 5.05
N GLY A 218 1.29 -18.85 4.11
CA GLY A 218 0.66 -17.53 4.01
C GLY A 218 -0.79 -17.49 4.47
N SER A 219 -1.07 -17.78 5.73
CA SER A 219 -2.45 -17.66 6.28
C SER A 219 -3.03 -16.23 6.22
N ALA A 220 -2.20 -15.23 5.94
CA ALA A 220 -2.58 -13.82 5.87
C ALA A 220 -3.08 -13.37 4.48
N GLY A 221 -2.91 -14.21 3.45
CA GLY A 221 -3.21 -13.84 2.06
C GLY A 221 -1.95 -13.47 1.26
N MET A 222 -2.15 -13.05 0.03
CA MET A 222 -1.08 -12.75 -0.93
C MET A 222 -1.33 -11.42 -1.65
N ILE A 223 -0.25 -10.72 -1.97
CA ILE A 223 -0.27 -9.51 -2.80
C ILE A 223 0.53 -9.82 -4.07
N ASN A 224 -0.13 -9.79 -5.23
CA ASN A 224 0.54 -10.01 -6.50
C ASN A 224 0.59 -8.71 -7.31
N ILE A 225 1.80 -8.25 -7.60
CA ILE A 225 2.04 -7.03 -8.38
C ILE A 225 2.29 -7.43 -9.83
N ILE A 226 1.40 -6.98 -10.71
CA ILE A 226 1.51 -7.23 -12.14
C ILE A 226 2.06 -5.97 -12.82
N LEU A 227 3.22 -6.09 -13.41
CA LEU A 227 3.86 -5.02 -14.16
C LEU A 227 3.19 -4.83 -15.54
N LYS A 228 3.15 -3.59 -16.01
CA LYS A 228 2.66 -3.25 -17.33
C LYS A 228 3.45 -3.98 -18.40
N LYS A 229 2.70 -4.58 -19.34
CA LYS A 229 3.24 -5.06 -20.61
C LYS A 229 2.67 -4.17 -21.70
N ASN A 230 3.52 -3.48 -22.43
CA ASN A 230 3.05 -2.70 -23.55
C ASN A 230 2.71 -3.66 -24.72
N LYS A 231 1.42 -3.72 -25.08
CA LYS A 231 0.91 -4.63 -26.13
C LYS A 231 0.77 -3.96 -27.50
N LYS A 232 1.14 -2.65 -27.60
CA LYS A 232 1.08 -1.95 -28.88
C LYS A 232 2.23 -2.43 -29.77
N ALA A 233 1.93 -2.77 -31.02
CA ALA A 233 2.94 -3.13 -32.02
C ALA A 233 3.91 -1.96 -32.28
N GLY A 234 5.16 -2.27 -32.58
CA GLY A 234 6.22 -1.30 -32.81
C GLY A 234 6.99 -0.95 -31.53
N THR A 235 7.76 0.14 -31.59
CA THR A 235 8.57 0.66 -30.48
C THR A 235 7.79 1.72 -29.73
N ASN A 236 7.66 1.56 -28.41
CA ASN A 236 6.97 2.50 -27.54
C ASN A 236 7.87 2.79 -26.34
N GLY A 237 7.86 4.03 -25.86
CA GLY A 237 8.60 4.42 -24.67
C GLY A 237 7.82 5.35 -23.80
N SER A 238 8.23 5.45 -22.52
CA SER A 238 7.72 6.43 -21.58
C SER A 238 8.84 6.97 -20.71
N LEU A 239 8.73 8.25 -20.35
CA LEU A 239 9.57 8.92 -19.37
C LEU A 239 8.64 9.56 -18.33
N SER A 240 8.94 9.35 -17.06
CA SER A 240 8.24 9.99 -15.95
C SER A 240 9.24 10.62 -15.01
N LEU A 241 9.01 11.88 -14.67
CA LEU A 241 9.78 12.63 -13.70
C LEU A 241 8.82 13.07 -12.60
N THR A 242 9.17 12.75 -11.37
CA THR A 242 8.41 13.15 -10.19
C THR A 242 9.34 13.86 -9.24
N ALA A 243 8.97 15.04 -8.80
CA ALA A 243 9.64 15.77 -7.73
C ALA A 243 8.61 16.14 -6.68
N GLY A 244 8.99 16.00 -5.43
CA GLY A 244 8.13 16.31 -4.29
C GLY A 244 8.95 16.86 -3.13
N TYR A 245 8.29 17.62 -2.29
CA TYR A 245 8.87 18.13 -1.06
C TYR A 245 7.83 17.98 0.07
N GLY A 246 8.20 17.20 1.09
CA GLY A 246 7.49 17.18 2.35
C GLY A 246 8.28 18.00 3.36
N ARG A 247 8.78 17.40 4.44
CA ARG A 247 9.84 18.05 5.27
C ARG A 247 11.21 17.99 4.63
N LYS A 248 11.41 17.09 3.67
CA LYS A 248 12.64 16.88 2.89
C LYS A 248 12.30 16.54 1.43
N GLU A 249 13.31 16.57 0.61
CA GLU A 249 13.25 16.32 -0.82
C GLU A 249 12.93 14.86 -1.17
N LYS A 250 12.16 14.68 -2.23
CA LYS A 250 11.80 13.38 -2.81
C LYS A 250 11.82 13.50 -4.34
N GLY A 251 12.30 12.48 -5.01
CA GLY A 251 12.33 12.48 -6.46
C GLY A 251 12.32 11.07 -7.04
N THR A 252 11.69 10.92 -8.19
CA THR A 252 11.70 9.67 -8.95
C THR A 252 11.84 9.97 -10.44
N VAL A 253 12.73 9.23 -11.07
CA VAL A 253 12.90 9.22 -12.53
C VAL A 253 12.64 7.81 -13.00
N SER A 254 11.67 7.63 -13.91
CA SER A 254 11.36 6.33 -14.49
C SER A 254 11.37 6.45 -16.02
N ALA A 255 12.07 5.54 -16.67
CA ALA A 255 12.07 5.40 -18.12
C ALA A 255 11.75 3.97 -18.50
N SER A 256 10.96 3.79 -19.54
CA SER A 256 10.72 2.47 -20.11
C SER A 256 10.69 2.52 -21.64
N ILE A 257 11.12 1.44 -22.25
CA ILE A 257 11.03 1.21 -23.67
C ILE A 257 10.57 -0.22 -23.91
N SER A 258 9.70 -0.39 -24.90
CA SER A 258 9.27 -1.70 -25.37
C SER A 258 9.26 -1.75 -26.88
N HIS A 259 9.60 -2.89 -27.42
CA HIS A 259 9.51 -3.18 -28.86
C HIS A 259 8.72 -4.46 -29.03
N ASN A 260 7.56 -4.38 -29.69
CA ASN A 260 6.64 -5.50 -29.86
C ASN A 260 6.41 -5.74 -31.35
N THR A 261 6.62 -6.95 -31.74
CA THR A 261 6.28 -7.47 -33.10
C THR A 261 5.36 -8.69 -32.95
N ASN A 262 4.96 -9.28 -34.08
CA ASN A 262 4.15 -10.50 -34.05
C ASN A 262 4.85 -11.66 -33.31
N ASN A 263 6.18 -11.70 -33.34
CA ASN A 263 6.96 -12.84 -32.82
C ASN A 263 7.89 -12.49 -31.68
N LEU A 264 8.18 -11.19 -31.44
CA LEU A 264 9.17 -10.74 -30.44
C LEU A 264 8.61 -9.60 -29.61
N ASP A 265 8.70 -9.75 -28.32
CA ASP A 265 8.37 -8.74 -27.32
C ASP A 265 9.62 -8.45 -26.49
N LEU A 266 10.11 -7.21 -26.53
CA LEU A 266 11.20 -6.73 -25.72
C LEU A 266 10.70 -5.64 -24.80
N TYR A 267 11.19 -5.63 -23.56
CA TYR A 267 10.86 -4.62 -22.56
C TYR A 267 12.09 -4.31 -21.73
N LEU A 268 12.34 -3.01 -21.54
CA LEU A 268 13.34 -2.48 -20.61
C LEU A 268 12.67 -1.37 -19.79
N SER A 269 12.85 -1.39 -18.49
CA SER A 269 12.54 -0.26 -17.63
C SER A 269 13.68 0.01 -16.66
N TYR A 270 13.83 1.27 -16.32
CA TYR A 270 14.72 1.76 -15.29
C TYR A 270 13.99 2.77 -14.43
N THR A 271 14.10 2.63 -13.12
CA THR A 271 13.62 3.63 -12.15
C THR A 271 14.73 3.95 -11.17
N PHE A 272 14.96 5.23 -10.96
CA PHE A 272 15.71 5.77 -9.83
C PHE A 272 14.75 6.49 -8.91
N SER A 273 14.83 6.23 -7.61
CA SER A 273 14.07 6.97 -6.60
C SER A 273 14.98 7.44 -5.47
N HIS A 274 14.76 8.68 -5.07
CA HIS A 274 15.38 9.33 -3.92
C HIS A 274 14.28 9.76 -2.97
N ASP A 275 14.34 9.31 -1.71
CA ASP A 275 13.41 9.69 -0.66
C ASP A 275 14.20 10.10 0.58
N LYS A 276 14.08 11.35 0.96
CA LYS A 276 14.51 11.86 2.25
C LYS A 276 13.31 12.17 3.08
N SER A 277 13.27 11.69 4.30
CA SER A 277 12.13 11.89 5.19
C SER A 277 12.56 12.33 6.58
N TYR A 278 11.59 12.53 7.43
CA TYR A 278 11.75 12.95 8.80
C TYR A 278 10.70 12.20 9.63
N SER A 279 11.13 11.64 10.71
CA SER A 279 10.24 11.05 11.70
C SER A 279 10.63 11.57 13.09
N ASN A 280 9.66 11.89 13.90
CA ASN A 280 9.85 12.16 15.32
C ASN A 280 8.94 11.26 16.14
N TRP A 281 9.47 10.81 17.24
CA TRP A 281 8.75 10.02 18.23
C TRP A 281 9.01 10.64 19.60
N PHE A 282 7.98 10.67 20.41
CA PHE A 282 8.02 11.20 21.77
C PHE A 282 7.35 10.21 22.70
N ALA A 283 7.93 10.01 23.86
CA ALA A 283 7.33 9.25 24.93
C ALA A 283 7.42 10.05 26.22
N ASP A 284 6.33 10.04 26.96
CA ASP A 284 6.22 10.49 28.33
C ASP A 284 5.67 9.31 29.15
N ALA A 285 6.44 8.83 30.08
CA ALA A 285 6.13 7.60 30.80
C ALA A 285 6.43 7.75 32.30
N TYR A 286 5.64 7.05 33.08
CA TYR A 286 5.88 6.86 34.50
C TYR A 286 6.01 5.37 34.77
N GLN A 287 7.09 4.98 35.41
CA GLN A 287 7.33 3.60 35.79
C GLN A 287 7.89 3.48 37.21
N ASN A 288 7.62 2.36 37.85
CA ASN A 288 8.22 2.08 39.16
C ASN A 288 9.39 1.10 38.96
N VAL A 289 10.60 1.54 39.23
CA VAL A 289 11.82 0.77 39.10
C VAL A 289 12.46 0.55 40.47
N PRO A 290 12.08 -0.50 41.22
CA PRO A 290 12.53 -0.72 42.60
C PRO A 290 14.07 -0.75 42.78
N ILE A 291 14.79 -1.23 41.76
CA ILE A 291 16.26 -1.30 41.78
C ILE A 291 16.92 0.09 41.75
N LEU A 292 16.18 1.11 41.26
CA LEU A 292 16.64 2.49 41.23
C LEU A 292 16.06 3.33 42.38
N GLY A 293 15.35 2.69 43.34
CA GLY A 293 14.85 3.31 44.55
C GLY A 293 13.39 3.77 44.49
N GLY A 294 12.66 3.52 43.38
CA GLY A 294 11.22 3.83 43.34
C GLY A 294 10.69 4.29 42.00
N PRO A 295 9.74 5.22 42.03
CA PRO A 295 9.12 5.73 40.81
C PRO A 295 10.07 6.61 40.00
N GLU A 296 9.99 6.46 38.68
CA GLU A 296 10.75 7.18 37.67
C GLU A 296 9.81 7.83 36.67
N THR A 297 10.08 9.07 36.26
CA THR A 297 9.45 9.67 35.09
C THR A 297 10.45 9.72 33.96
N VAL A 298 10.00 9.38 32.77
CA VAL A 298 10.80 9.32 31.55
C VAL A 298 10.20 10.23 30.51
N GLN A 299 10.96 11.21 30.07
CA GLN A 299 10.64 12.00 28.88
C GLN A 299 11.68 11.68 27.80
N TYR A 300 11.22 11.24 26.65
CA TYR A 300 12.11 10.75 25.59
C TYR A 300 11.69 11.28 24.23
N TRP A 301 12.66 11.82 23.50
CA TRP A 301 12.49 12.30 22.13
C TRP A 301 13.45 11.56 21.21
N SER A 302 12.93 11.13 20.09
CA SER A 302 13.72 10.51 19.04
C SER A 302 13.41 11.18 17.72
N ILE A 303 14.43 11.71 17.07
CA ILE A 303 14.33 12.34 15.76
C ILE A 303 15.13 11.48 14.78
N THR A 304 14.49 11.02 13.71
CA THR A 304 15.13 10.20 12.69
C THR A 304 15.09 10.92 11.33
N HIS A 305 16.22 10.93 10.66
CA HIS A 305 16.41 11.47 9.33
C HIS A 305 16.80 10.32 8.37
N PRO A 306 15.84 9.58 7.83
CA PRO A 306 16.13 8.52 6.86
C PRO A 306 16.31 9.12 5.45
N GLU A 307 17.25 8.54 4.72
CA GLU A 307 17.49 8.79 3.31
C GLU A 307 17.60 7.45 2.59
N GLN A 308 16.80 7.26 1.56
CA GLN A 308 16.79 6.07 0.73
C GLN A 308 17.03 6.43 -0.74
N ASN A 309 17.96 5.72 -1.37
CA ASN A 309 18.19 5.76 -2.81
C ASN A 309 18.00 4.37 -3.37
N SER A 310 17.16 4.22 -4.40
CA SER A 310 16.87 2.93 -5.02
C SER A 310 17.01 2.99 -6.54
N HIS A 311 17.54 1.91 -7.11
CA HIS A 311 17.65 1.69 -8.54
C HIS A 311 16.96 0.38 -8.88
N ASP A 312 16.02 0.43 -9.79
CA ASP A 312 15.24 -0.72 -10.27
C ASP A 312 15.42 -0.85 -11.78
N VAL A 313 15.86 -2.02 -12.24
CA VAL A 313 16.00 -2.36 -13.66
C VAL A 313 15.16 -3.60 -13.93
N THR A 314 14.31 -3.57 -14.94
CA THR A 314 13.59 -4.75 -15.41
C THR A 314 13.84 -4.94 -16.91
N LEU A 315 14.27 -6.15 -17.28
CA LEU A 315 14.42 -6.62 -18.65
C LEU A 315 13.41 -7.73 -18.89
N GLY A 316 12.68 -7.67 -20.00
CA GLY A 316 11.75 -8.70 -20.44
C GLY A 316 11.99 -9.06 -21.88
N LEU A 317 11.97 -10.35 -22.15
CA LEU A 317 12.01 -10.93 -23.49
C LEU A 317 10.85 -11.94 -23.62
N GLY A 318 10.06 -11.81 -24.68
CA GLY A 318 9.08 -12.82 -25.08
C GLY A 318 9.27 -13.13 -26.55
N THR A 319 9.27 -14.39 -26.92
CA THR A 319 9.32 -14.80 -28.33
C THR A 319 8.37 -15.93 -28.60
N ARG A 320 7.66 -15.82 -29.73
CA ARG A 320 6.78 -16.89 -30.23
C ARG A 320 7.58 -17.78 -31.18
N LEU A 321 7.85 -18.99 -30.73
CA LEU A 321 8.55 -20.00 -31.58
C LEU A 321 7.68 -20.53 -32.69
N ASN A 322 6.39 -20.72 -32.41
CA ASN A 322 5.37 -21.13 -33.37
C ASN A 322 3.98 -20.71 -32.86
N THR A 323 2.91 -21.05 -33.60
CA THR A 323 1.52 -20.68 -33.25
C THR A 323 1.05 -21.19 -31.87
N LYS A 324 1.72 -22.21 -31.33
CA LYS A 324 1.34 -22.88 -30.09
C LYS A 324 2.37 -22.71 -28.96
N THR A 325 3.58 -22.20 -29.24
CA THR A 325 4.66 -22.18 -28.24
C THR A 325 5.28 -20.80 -28.10
N THR A 326 5.30 -20.28 -26.89
CA THR A 326 5.92 -19.01 -26.54
C THR A 326 6.98 -19.23 -25.43
N ILE A 327 8.15 -18.63 -25.57
CA ILE A 327 9.19 -18.58 -24.57
C ILE A 327 9.26 -17.14 -24.06
N GLY A 328 9.39 -16.98 -22.74
CA GLY A 328 9.64 -15.70 -22.10
C GLY A 328 10.77 -15.78 -21.09
N ALA A 329 11.49 -14.69 -20.95
CA ALA A 329 12.47 -14.50 -19.90
C ALA A 329 12.31 -13.10 -19.28
N ASN A 330 12.46 -13.00 -17.97
CA ASN A 330 12.46 -11.73 -17.26
C ASN A 330 13.61 -11.71 -16.28
N VAL A 331 14.25 -10.54 -16.16
CA VAL A 331 15.28 -10.25 -15.18
C VAL A 331 14.92 -8.92 -14.53
N THR A 332 14.80 -8.91 -13.21
CA THR A 332 14.62 -7.70 -12.42
C THR A 332 15.78 -7.57 -11.44
N PHE A 333 16.48 -6.47 -11.51
CA PHE A 333 17.56 -6.09 -10.59
C PHE A 333 17.14 -4.89 -9.79
N ASN A 334 17.28 -4.99 -8.47
CA ASN A 334 17.02 -3.90 -7.53
C ASN A 334 18.28 -3.66 -6.70
N SER A 335 18.62 -2.39 -6.49
CA SER A 335 19.66 -1.97 -5.57
C SER A 335 19.17 -0.80 -4.75
N SER A 336 19.17 -0.93 -3.44
CA SER A 336 18.77 0.11 -2.51
C SER A 336 19.85 0.40 -1.51
N SER A 337 20.08 1.68 -1.24
CA SER A 337 20.88 2.15 -0.12
C SER A 337 20.01 2.98 0.81
N TYR A 338 20.10 2.66 2.08
CA TYR A 338 19.40 3.34 3.17
C TYR A 338 20.42 3.89 4.14
N ALA A 339 20.33 5.17 4.45
CA ALA A 339 21.10 5.81 5.50
C ALA A 339 20.15 6.50 6.48
N SER A 340 20.44 6.43 7.76
CA SER A 340 19.66 7.14 8.77
C SER A 340 20.55 7.73 9.85
N THR A 341 20.18 8.91 10.31
CA THR A 341 20.70 9.50 11.54
C THR A 341 19.55 9.59 12.52
N ILE A 342 19.73 8.98 13.69
CA ILE A 342 18.78 9.02 14.80
C ILE A 342 19.41 9.86 15.89
N ILE A 343 18.69 10.87 16.36
CA ILE A 343 19.08 11.72 17.49
C ILE A 343 18.08 11.44 18.60
N ASN A 344 18.58 10.93 19.70
CA ASN A 344 17.80 10.61 20.89
C ASN A 344 18.19 11.55 22.01
N HIS A 345 17.18 12.02 22.73
CA HIS A 345 17.33 12.74 23.97
C HIS A 345 16.37 12.15 24.99
N GLY A 346 16.85 11.80 26.16
CA GLY A 346 16.04 11.24 27.23
C GLY A 346 16.35 11.90 28.57
N GLU A 347 15.31 12.30 29.28
CA GLU A 347 15.36 12.79 30.64
C GLU A 347 14.68 11.78 31.56
N PHE A 348 15.43 11.24 32.49
CA PHE A 348 14.97 10.24 33.46
C PHE A 348 15.05 10.84 34.85
N THR A 349 13.92 11.17 35.43
CA THR A 349 13.84 11.72 36.79
C THR A 349 13.55 10.59 37.76
N ILE A 350 14.56 10.24 38.54
CA ILE A 350 14.50 9.23 39.61
C ILE A 350 14.20 9.97 40.89
N LEU A 351 13.04 9.74 41.48
CA LEU A 351 12.67 10.40 42.73
C LEU A 351 13.47 9.87 43.92
N PRO A 352 13.84 10.75 44.92
CA PRO A 352 13.36 12.09 45.05
C PRO A 352 14.12 13.19 44.30
N ASP A 353 15.40 13.03 43.93
CA ASP A 353 16.22 14.19 43.54
C ASP A 353 17.25 13.91 42.43
N SER A 354 17.18 12.83 41.69
CA SER A 354 18.17 12.47 40.67
C SER A 354 17.62 12.63 39.26
N LEU A 355 18.31 13.41 38.43
CA LEU A 355 18.04 13.54 36.99
C LEU A 355 19.19 12.89 36.20
N LEU A 356 18.85 11.92 35.33
CA LEU A 356 19.75 11.34 34.36
C LEU A 356 19.38 11.86 32.99
N ILE A 357 20.34 12.42 32.29
CA ILE A 357 20.15 12.85 30.88
C ILE A 357 20.91 11.90 29.99
N MET A 358 20.24 11.44 28.94
CA MET A 358 20.83 10.61 27.90
C MET A 358 20.74 11.33 26.56
N ASP A 359 21.88 11.58 25.95
CA ASP A 359 21.98 12.05 24.58
C ASP A 359 22.68 11.01 23.74
N ALA A 360 22.08 10.61 22.64
CA ALA A 360 22.65 9.64 21.74
C ALA A 360 22.45 10.03 20.28
N ARG A 361 23.48 9.82 19.47
CA ARG A 361 23.42 9.94 18.01
C ARG A 361 23.81 8.62 17.41
N ILE A 362 22.90 8.03 16.64
CA ILE A 362 23.08 6.75 15.98
C ILE A 362 23.06 6.98 14.48
N ASN A 363 24.12 6.57 13.79
CA ASN A 363 24.16 6.59 12.33
C ASN A 363 24.13 5.16 11.83
N GLY A 364 23.18 4.87 10.97
CA GLY A 364 22.99 3.55 10.35
C GLY A 364 23.05 3.65 8.84
N THR A 365 23.68 2.64 8.22
CA THR A 365 23.65 2.48 6.76
C THR A 365 23.34 1.03 6.44
N ASN A 366 22.46 0.81 5.46
CA ASN A 366 22.15 -0.50 4.92
C ASN A 366 22.20 -0.45 3.39
N ARG A 367 22.75 -1.48 2.77
CA ARG A 367 22.75 -1.63 1.31
C ARG A 367 22.20 -3.00 0.97
N TRP A 368 21.25 -3.00 0.06
CA TRP A 368 20.58 -4.20 -0.35
C TRP A 368 20.57 -4.30 -1.87
N LYS A 369 20.78 -5.51 -2.38
CA LYS A 369 20.73 -5.83 -3.80
C LYS A 369 19.96 -7.12 -4.00
N ASN A 370 19.11 -7.14 -4.99
CA ASN A 370 18.31 -8.30 -5.34
C ASN A 370 18.30 -8.52 -6.86
N LEU A 371 18.38 -9.77 -7.27
CA LEU A 371 18.25 -10.20 -8.64
C LEU A 371 17.20 -11.31 -8.73
N ILE A 372 16.13 -11.03 -9.45
CA ILE A 372 15.06 -11.99 -9.72
C ILE A 372 15.10 -12.30 -11.21
N SER A 373 15.28 -13.56 -11.56
CA SER A 373 15.25 -14.02 -12.95
C SER A 373 14.23 -15.12 -13.14
N SER A 374 13.63 -15.16 -14.31
CA SER A 374 12.68 -16.21 -14.65
C SER A 374 12.68 -16.52 -16.14
N ILE A 375 12.53 -17.78 -16.46
CA ILE A 375 12.28 -18.28 -17.80
C ILE A 375 10.96 -19.04 -17.75
N ASN A 376 10.10 -18.81 -18.72
CA ASN A 376 8.83 -19.49 -18.85
C ASN A 376 8.65 -20.01 -20.28
N LEU A 377 8.08 -21.20 -20.39
CA LEU A 377 7.64 -21.82 -21.62
C LEU A 377 6.13 -22.05 -21.51
N GLU A 378 5.39 -21.50 -22.46
CA GLU A 378 3.95 -21.73 -22.59
C GLU A 378 3.70 -22.51 -23.86
N LYS A 379 2.97 -23.62 -23.75
CA LYS A 379 2.58 -24.47 -24.92
C LYS A 379 1.09 -24.74 -24.83
N LYS A 380 0.33 -24.30 -25.83
CA LYS A 380 -1.08 -24.61 -25.98
C LYS A 380 -1.22 -26.08 -26.45
N ILE A 381 -1.86 -26.93 -25.64
CA ILE A 381 -2.03 -28.36 -25.91
C ILE A 381 -3.29 -28.61 -26.72
N ARG A 382 -4.38 -27.87 -26.46
CA ARG A 382 -5.63 -27.88 -27.21
C ARG A 382 -6.12 -26.46 -27.52
N GLU A 383 -6.99 -26.27 -28.50
CA GLU A 383 -7.65 -24.98 -28.73
C GLU A 383 -8.58 -24.69 -27.53
N GLY A 384 -8.25 -23.66 -26.76
CA GLY A 384 -9.04 -23.21 -25.61
C GLY A 384 -8.51 -23.60 -24.24
N GLU A 385 -7.49 -24.47 -24.11
CA GLU A 385 -6.84 -24.77 -22.82
C GLU A 385 -5.42 -24.16 -22.80
N THR A 386 -5.18 -23.28 -21.81
CA THR A 386 -3.86 -22.73 -21.44
C THR A 386 -3.41 -23.27 -20.11
#